data_fb8dd6590d8b78bfc314b9468b2c8642
#
_entry.id   fb8dd6590d8b78bfc314b9468b2c8642
#
_cell.length_a   1.000
_cell.length_b   1.000
_cell.length_c   1.000
_cell.angle_alpha   90.00
_cell.angle_beta   90.00
_cell.angle_gamma   90.00
#
_symmetry.space_group_name_H-M   'P 1'
#
loop_
_entity.id
_entity.type
_entity.pdbx_description
1 polymer ?
#
loop_
_entity_poly.entity_id
_entity_poly.type
_entity_poly.pdbx_seq_one_letter_code
_entity_poly.pdbx_strand_id
1 'polypeptide(L)'
;MKAHKTINYEYKNAPIPGGGYVTGLLYHPRQPGILYARTDIGGVYRYDYEKKHWKSLIDGVSMEDISETFPIACALDENHPEYLYIMSGINGQGYGKFSISEDYGETFIHKKIPVTVHGNLCGRGTGYRLVADK
;
A
#
# COMPACT_ATOMS: atom_id res chain seq x y z
N MET A 1 31.19 18.39 23.42
CA MET A 1 30.85 17.91 22.06
C MET A 1 30.23 16.54 22.20
N LYS A 2 28.97 16.33 21.71
CA LYS A 2 28.40 14.97 21.65
C LYS A 2 29.05 14.26 20.46
N ALA A 3 29.65 13.09 20.73
CA ALA A 3 30.21 12.26 19.68
C ALA A 3 29.09 11.83 18.72
N HIS A 4 29.25 12.11 17.45
CA HIS A 4 28.36 11.62 16.41
C HIS A 4 28.57 10.11 16.29
N LYS A 5 27.49 9.33 16.57
CA LYS A 5 27.50 7.88 16.37
C LYS A 5 27.54 7.60 14.88
N THR A 6 28.60 7.03 14.38
CA THR A 6 28.67 6.57 12.99
C THR A 6 27.77 5.33 12.87
N ILE A 7 26.79 5.40 12.00
CA ILE A 7 25.90 4.28 11.68
C ILE A 7 26.36 3.72 10.33
N ASN A 8 26.73 2.45 10.32
CA ASN A 8 27.03 1.74 9.08
C ASN A 8 25.70 1.30 8.44
N TYR A 9 25.46 1.70 7.20
CA TYR A 9 24.32 1.27 6.42
C TYR A 9 24.72 0.17 5.46
N GLU A 10 23.92 -0.87 5.36
CA GLU A 10 24.02 -1.89 4.34
C GLU A 10 22.84 -1.73 3.38
N TYR A 11 23.13 -1.63 2.08
CA TYR A 11 22.11 -1.53 1.04
C TYR A 11 21.87 -2.90 0.43
N LYS A 12 20.61 -3.33 0.41
CA LYS A 12 20.17 -4.60 -0.22
C LYS A 12 18.99 -4.34 -1.14
N ASN A 13 18.90 -5.15 -2.19
CA ASN A 13 17.70 -5.15 -3.01
C ASN A 13 16.51 -5.68 -2.20
N ALA A 14 15.36 -5.02 -2.35
CA ALA A 14 14.08 -5.48 -1.81
C ALA A 14 13.23 -5.94 -3.00
N PRO A 15 13.36 -7.18 -3.48
CA PRO A 15 12.64 -7.66 -4.65
C PRO A 15 11.14 -7.73 -4.33
N ILE A 16 10.36 -6.90 -5.00
CA ILE A 16 8.90 -6.97 -4.98
C ILE A 16 8.49 -7.79 -6.21
N PRO A 17 7.83 -8.96 -6.05
CA PRO A 17 7.39 -9.79 -7.15
C PRO A 17 6.17 -9.15 -7.81
N GLY A 18 6.38 -8.35 -8.84
CA GLY A 18 5.30 -7.68 -9.54
C GLY A 18 5.78 -6.47 -10.33
N GLY A 19 4.85 -5.87 -11.07
CA GLY A 19 5.13 -4.68 -11.86
C GLY A 19 4.88 -3.39 -11.11
N GLY A 20 5.37 -2.31 -11.70
CA GLY A 20 5.07 -0.96 -11.25
C GLY A 20 6.19 -0.28 -10.48
N TYR A 21 6.00 1.00 -10.31
CA TYR A 21 6.88 1.86 -9.54
C TYR A 21 6.39 1.93 -8.09
N VAL A 22 7.27 1.72 -7.12
CA VAL A 22 6.91 1.86 -5.70
C VAL A 22 6.69 3.35 -5.39
N THR A 23 5.43 3.69 -5.10
CA THR A 23 4.99 5.06 -4.84
C THR A 23 4.98 5.41 -3.36
N GLY A 24 5.07 4.43 -2.48
CA GLY A 24 5.13 4.65 -1.04
C GLY A 24 5.42 3.39 -0.25
N LEU A 25 6.06 3.60 0.90
CA LEU A 25 6.26 2.60 1.95
C LEU A 25 5.51 3.09 3.20
N LEU A 26 4.74 2.19 3.81
CA LEU A 26 3.96 2.49 5.01
C LEU A 26 4.45 1.58 6.15
N TYR A 27 5.08 2.18 7.14
CA TYR A 27 5.40 1.51 8.41
C TYR A 27 4.30 1.81 9.42
N HIS A 28 3.89 0.80 10.17
CA HIS A 28 2.97 1.03 11.27
C HIS A 28 3.68 1.81 12.40
N PRO A 29 3.11 2.96 12.86
CA PRO A 29 3.82 3.86 13.76
C PRO A 29 4.07 3.29 15.15
N ARG A 30 3.22 2.36 15.62
CA ARG A 30 3.27 1.78 16.97
C ARG A 30 3.60 0.30 17.01
N GLN A 31 3.33 -0.43 15.91
CA GLN A 31 3.56 -1.88 15.86
C GLN A 31 4.75 -2.20 14.94
N PRO A 32 5.93 -2.53 15.49
CA PRO A 32 7.06 -2.99 14.70
C PRO A 32 6.73 -4.24 13.89
N GLY A 33 7.36 -4.39 12.74
CA GLY A 33 7.18 -5.57 11.88
C GLY A 33 6.01 -5.49 10.90
N ILE A 34 5.28 -4.37 10.86
CA ILE A 34 4.23 -4.14 9.88
C ILE A 34 4.74 -3.13 8.85
N LEU A 35 4.88 -3.59 7.62
CA LEU A 35 5.37 -2.80 6.50
C LEU A 35 4.61 -3.15 5.23
N TYR A 36 4.09 -2.13 4.58
CA TYR A 36 3.44 -2.24 3.27
C TYR A 36 4.18 -1.42 2.22
N ALA A 37 4.15 -1.90 0.98
CA ALA A 37 4.58 -1.16 -0.19
C ALA A 37 3.39 -0.94 -1.12
N ARG A 38 3.23 0.29 -1.57
CA ARG A 38 2.25 0.67 -2.57
C ARG A 38 2.95 0.92 -3.89
N THR A 39 2.42 0.38 -4.98
CA THR A 39 2.90 0.62 -6.34
C THR A 39 1.91 1.45 -7.14
N ASP A 40 2.28 1.91 -8.33
CA ASP A 40 1.39 2.66 -9.21
C ASP A 40 0.43 1.77 -10.00
N ILE A 41 0.84 0.56 -10.38
CA ILE A 41 0.04 -0.37 -11.21
C ILE A 41 0.07 -1.83 -10.75
N GLY A 42 0.79 -2.16 -9.70
CA GLY A 42 0.97 -3.54 -9.21
C GLY A 42 0.26 -3.82 -7.89
N GLY A 43 -0.59 -2.89 -7.41
CA GLY A 43 -1.30 -3.06 -6.15
C GLY A 43 -0.47 -2.75 -4.92
N VAL A 44 -0.85 -3.39 -3.83
CA VAL A 44 -0.24 -3.24 -2.50
C VAL A 44 0.37 -4.56 -2.07
N TYR A 45 1.51 -4.48 -1.41
CA TYR A 45 2.26 -5.62 -0.91
C TYR A 45 2.51 -5.46 0.58
N ARG A 46 2.50 -6.58 1.33
CA ARG A 46 2.94 -6.64 2.72
C ARG A 46 4.27 -7.38 2.80
N TYR A 47 5.22 -6.84 3.59
CA TYR A 47 6.50 -7.52 3.83
C TYR A 47 6.36 -8.61 4.87
N ASP A 48 6.75 -9.83 4.52
CA ASP A 48 6.88 -10.97 5.43
C ASP A 48 8.33 -11.02 5.94
N TYR A 49 8.52 -10.69 7.21
CA TYR A 49 9.84 -10.63 7.83
C TYR A 49 10.45 -12.02 8.06
N GLU A 50 9.63 -13.05 8.25
CA GLU A 50 10.10 -14.42 8.46
C GLU A 50 10.63 -15.00 7.15
N LYS A 51 9.86 -14.87 6.09
CA LYS A 51 10.21 -15.36 4.76
C LYS A 51 11.08 -14.40 3.97
N LYS A 52 11.25 -13.16 4.46
CA LYS A 52 12.02 -12.08 3.81
C LYS A 52 11.59 -11.78 2.38
N HIS A 53 10.27 -11.77 2.15
CA HIS A 53 9.70 -11.46 0.85
C HIS A 53 8.45 -10.57 0.95
N TRP A 54 8.06 -9.99 -0.18
CA TRP A 54 6.84 -9.22 -0.30
C TRP A 54 5.70 -10.12 -0.77
N LYS A 55 4.61 -10.15 0.00
CA LYS A 55 3.36 -10.84 -0.36
C LYS A 55 2.46 -9.83 -1.06
N SER A 56 1.98 -10.14 -2.26
CA SER A 56 0.91 -9.37 -2.91
C SER A 56 -0.39 -9.52 -2.12
N LEU A 57 -1.12 -8.42 -1.99
CA LEU A 57 -2.43 -8.41 -1.31
C LEU A 57 -3.61 -8.44 -2.29
N ILE A 58 -3.32 -8.42 -3.59
CA ILE A 58 -4.33 -8.39 -4.64
C ILE A 58 -4.17 -9.55 -5.63
N ASP A 59 -3.49 -10.62 -5.22
CA ASP A 59 -3.40 -11.82 -6.04
C ASP A 59 -4.79 -12.43 -6.23
N GLY A 60 -5.14 -12.73 -7.49
CA GLY A 60 -6.44 -13.26 -7.84
C GLY A 60 -7.52 -12.23 -8.17
N VAL A 61 -7.18 -10.94 -8.20
CA VAL A 61 -8.09 -9.90 -8.71
C VAL A 61 -8.44 -10.19 -10.16
N SER A 62 -9.74 -10.22 -10.48
CA SER A 62 -10.24 -10.45 -11.83
C SER A 62 -10.01 -9.22 -12.74
N MET A 63 -10.08 -9.41 -14.05
CA MET A 63 -10.02 -8.29 -15.01
C MET A 63 -11.17 -7.29 -14.83
N GLU A 64 -12.29 -7.70 -14.27
CA GLU A 64 -13.43 -6.82 -13.97
C GLU A 64 -13.08 -5.86 -12.80
N ASP A 65 -12.20 -6.31 -11.90
CA ASP A 65 -11.74 -5.57 -10.73
C ASP A 65 -10.32 -4.99 -10.90
N ILE A 66 -9.79 -4.94 -12.10
CA ILE A 66 -8.44 -4.47 -12.39
C ILE A 66 -8.11 -3.10 -11.78
N SER A 67 -9.12 -2.28 -11.51
CA SER A 67 -8.95 -0.99 -10.83
C SER A 67 -8.29 -1.11 -9.45
N GLU A 68 -8.36 -2.28 -8.80
CA GLU A 68 -7.69 -2.53 -7.51
C GLU A 68 -6.18 -2.56 -7.62
N THR A 69 -5.66 -2.89 -8.80
CA THR A 69 -4.22 -2.89 -9.04
C THR A 69 -3.60 -1.49 -9.15
N PHE A 70 -4.43 -0.44 -9.14
CA PHE A 70 -4.00 0.97 -9.25
C PHE A 70 -4.25 1.75 -7.95
N PRO A 71 -3.54 1.44 -6.85
CA PRO A 71 -3.74 2.14 -5.60
C PRO A 71 -3.18 3.57 -5.67
N ILE A 72 -4.00 4.54 -5.28
CA ILE A 72 -3.60 5.95 -5.19
C ILE A 72 -3.19 6.32 -3.76
N ALA A 73 -3.79 5.67 -2.77
CA ALA A 73 -3.53 5.96 -1.37
C ALA A 73 -3.70 4.71 -0.50
N CYS A 74 -2.93 4.64 0.57
CA CYS A 74 -3.10 3.67 1.65
C CYS A 74 -2.95 4.38 3.00
N ALA A 75 -3.66 3.87 4.01
CA ALA A 75 -3.51 4.30 5.39
C ALA A 75 -3.54 3.10 6.33
N LEU A 76 -2.89 3.28 7.49
CA LEU A 76 -2.90 2.34 8.61
C LEU A 76 -3.58 3.02 9.79
N ASP A 77 -4.29 2.24 10.59
CA ASP A 77 -4.85 2.70 11.85
C ASP A 77 -3.78 2.57 12.96
N GLU A 78 -3.52 3.65 13.70
CA GLU A 78 -2.51 3.65 14.76
C GLU A 78 -2.86 2.75 15.95
N ASN A 79 -4.16 2.55 16.21
CA ASN A 79 -4.67 1.81 17.36
C ASN A 79 -5.04 0.37 17.01
N HIS A 80 -5.30 0.12 15.72
CA HIS A 80 -5.70 -1.17 15.17
C HIS A 80 -4.71 -1.58 14.09
N PRO A 81 -3.57 -2.18 14.46
CA PRO A 81 -2.50 -2.50 13.52
C PRO A 81 -2.89 -3.49 12.42
N GLU A 82 -3.96 -4.25 12.65
CA GLU A 82 -4.58 -5.16 11.68
C GLU A 82 -5.35 -4.46 10.56
N TYR A 83 -5.67 -3.16 10.74
CA TYR A 83 -6.47 -2.40 9.77
C TYR A 83 -5.60 -1.79 8.68
N LEU A 84 -5.99 -2.04 7.44
CA LEU A 84 -5.41 -1.44 6.24
C LEU A 84 -6.51 -0.86 5.36
N TYR A 85 -6.35 0.39 4.98
CA TYR A 85 -7.25 1.10 4.07
C TYR A 85 -6.54 1.36 2.76
N ILE A 86 -7.19 1.04 1.64
CA ILE A 86 -6.66 1.26 0.29
C ILE A 86 -7.68 2.01 -0.54
N MET A 87 -7.26 3.07 -1.20
CA MET A 87 -8.06 3.74 -2.24
C MET A 87 -7.41 3.50 -3.59
N SER A 88 -8.17 2.94 -4.53
CA SER A 88 -7.70 2.56 -5.85
C SER A 88 -8.66 2.98 -6.96
N GLY A 89 -8.17 3.02 -8.18
CA GLY A 89 -8.97 3.33 -9.34
C GLY A 89 -8.14 3.55 -10.60
N ILE A 90 -8.80 3.42 -11.76
CA ILE A 90 -8.21 3.64 -13.07
C ILE A 90 -9.09 4.57 -13.91
N ASN A 91 -8.46 5.41 -14.71
CA ASN A 91 -9.15 6.32 -15.59
C ASN A 91 -10.03 5.57 -16.62
N GLY A 92 -11.25 6.07 -16.80
CA GLY A 92 -12.21 5.52 -17.76
C GLY A 92 -12.96 4.28 -17.28
N GLN A 93 -12.69 3.76 -16.08
CA GLN A 93 -13.40 2.60 -15.53
C GLN A 93 -14.41 2.94 -14.41
N GLY A 94 -14.88 4.17 -14.37
CA GLY A 94 -15.94 4.58 -13.46
C GLY A 94 -15.46 5.07 -12.10
N TYR A 95 -16.15 4.66 -11.04
CA TYR A 95 -15.89 5.12 -9.67
C TYR A 95 -14.62 4.50 -9.09
N GLY A 96 -13.99 5.24 -8.18
CA GLY A 96 -12.93 4.68 -7.36
C GLY A 96 -13.45 3.60 -6.41
N LYS A 97 -12.54 2.80 -5.91
CA LYS A 97 -12.80 1.73 -4.93
C LYS A 97 -12.07 2.04 -3.62
N PHE A 98 -12.79 1.90 -2.53
CA PHE A 98 -12.23 1.95 -1.18
C PHE A 98 -12.27 0.55 -0.58
N SER A 99 -11.12 0.01 -0.26
CA SER A 99 -10.95 -1.34 0.26
C SER A 99 -10.49 -1.26 1.70
N ILE A 100 -11.15 -2.01 2.58
CA ILE A 100 -10.89 -2.07 4.02
C ILE A 100 -10.52 -3.50 4.35
N SER A 101 -9.39 -3.70 5.00
CA SER A 101 -8.98 -4.96 5.62
C SER A 101 -8.90 -4.77 7.12
N GLU A 102 -9.33 -5.79 7.87
CA GLU A 102 -9.27 -5.88 9.34
C GLU A 102 -8.38 -7.05 9.78
N ASP A 103 -7.55 -7.57 8.86
CA ASP A 103 -6.73 -8.77 9.05
C ASP A 103 -5.38 -8.67 8.34
N TYR A 104 -4.76 -7.50 8.38
CA TYR A 104 -3.44 -7.23 7.76
C TYR A 104 -3.42 -7.41 6.24
N GLY A 105 -4.56 -7.29 5.55
CA GLY A 105 -4.67 -7.44 4.10
C GLY A 105 -4.87 -8.88 3.62
N GLU A 106 -5.31 -9.78 4.48
CA GLU A 106 -5.66 -11.14 4.05
C GLU A 106 -7.00 -11.17 3.33
N THR A 107 -7.98 -10.38 3.81
CA THR A 107 -9.29 -10.20 3.19
C THR A 107 -9.67 -8.73 3.11
N PHE A 108 -10.58 -8.40 2.18
CA PHE A 108 -11.04 -7.02 1.97
C PHE A 108 -12.55 -6.91 1.82
N ILE A 109 -13.09 -5.84 2.41
CA ILE A 109 -14.43 -5.33 2.12
C ILE A 109 -14.27 -4.14 1.16
N HIS A 110 -14.95 -4.19 0.02
CA HIS A 110 -14.84 -3.17 -1.02
C HIS A 110 -16.07 -2.27 -1.05
N LYS A 111 -15.85 -0.96 -1.19
CA LYS A 111 -16.90 0.06 -1.35
C LYS A 111 -16.59 0.94 -2.54
N LYS A 112 -17.60 1.20 -3.39
CA LYS A 112 -17.49 2.22 -4.43
C LYS A 112 -17.53 3.60 -3.80
N ILE A 113 -16.65 4.49 -4.27
CA ILE A 113 -16.67 5.90 -3.89
C ILE A 113 -17.17 6.74 -5.07
N PRO A 114 -17.98 7.81 -4.83
CA PRO A 114 -18.65 8.56 -5.89
C PRO A 114 -17.71 9.57 -6.58
N VAL A 115 -16.44 9.25 -6.66
CA VAL A 115 -15.42 10.05 -7.33
C VAL A 115 -14.52 9.14 -8.17
N THR A 116 -14.05 9.65 -9.30
CA THR A 116 -13.04 8.98 -10.10
C THR A 116 -11.67 9.25 -9.50
N VAL A 117 -10.89 8.19 -9.29
CA VAL A 117 -9.50 8.28 -8.83
C VAL A 117 -8.60 7.54 -9.81
N HIS A 118 -7.32 7.94 -9.84
CA HIS A 118 -6.35 7.41 -10.79
C HIS A 118 -5.04 7.09 -10.07
N GLY A 119 -4.68 5.82 -9.97
CA GLY A 119 -3.45 5.38 -9.34
C GLY A 119 -2.19 5.70 -10.15
N ASN A 120 -2.31 5.72 -11.50
CA ASN A 120 -1.17 5.88 -12.40
C ASN A 120 -1.37 7.04 -13.40
N LEU A 121 -1.82 8.21 -12.93
CA LEU A 121 -1.85 9.44 -13.74
C LEU A 121 -0.83 10.47 -13.26
N CYS A 122 -0.61 11.47 -14.10
CA CYS A 122 0.24 12.65 -13.96
C CYS A 122 0.98 12.78 -12.62
N GLY A 123 2.22 12.34 -12.58
CA GLY A 123 3.08 12.48 -11.41
C GLY A 123 3.02 11.31 -10.43
N ARG A 124 2.43 10.16 -10.81
CA ARG A 124 2.43 8.93 -10.03
C ARG A 124 2.30 9.20 -8.54
N GLY A 125 1.09 9.50 -8.10
CA GLY A 125 0.74 9.96 -6.76
C GLY A 125 1.61 9.48 -5.61
N THR A 126 2.69 10.19 -5.35
CA THR A 126 3.56 9.95 -4.18
C THR A 126 3.04 10.70 -2.97
N GLY A 127 3.42 10.26 -1.78
CA GLY A 127 3.05 10.87 -0.51
C GLY A 127 1.72 10.35 0.06
N TYR A 128 1.40 10.87 1.24
CA TYR A 128 0.21 10.49 2.00
C TYR A 128 -1.00 11.27 1.50
N ARG A 129 -2.05 10.55 1.07
CA ARG A 129 -3.30 11.13 0.58
C ARG A 129 -4.54 10.57 1.31
N LEU A 130 -4.31 9.65 2.23
CA LEU A 130 -5.30 9.01 3.06
C LEU A 130 -4.74 8.90 4.47
N VAL A 131 -5.54 9.20 5.47
CA VAL A 131 -5.18 9.11 6.88
C VAL A 131 -6.36 8.49 7.61
N ALA A 132 -6.09 7.53 8.49
CA ALA A 132 -7.08 7.06 9.46
C ALA A 132 -7.19 8.08 10.59
N ASP A 133 -8.42 8.40 11.00
CA ASP A 133 -8.67 9.25 12.15
C ASP A 133 -8.36 8.47 13.45
N LYS A 134 -7.99 9.22 14.52
CA LYS A 134 -7.61 8.65 15.82
C LYS A 134 -8.81 8.43 16.72
#